data_d5db8ababfa9b4402512c5485a2aab4a
#
_entry.id   d5db8ababfa9b4402512c5485a2aab4a
#
_cell.length_a   1.000
_cell.length_b   1.000
_cell.length_c   1.000
_cell.angle_alpha   90.00
_cell.angle_beta   90.00
_cell.angle_gamma   90.00
#
_symmetry.space_group_name_H-M   'P 1'
#
loop_
_entity.id
_entity.type
_entity.pdbx_description
1 polymer ?
#
loop_
_entity_poly.entity_id
_entity_poly.type
_entity_poly.pdbx_seq_one_letter_code
_entity_poly.pdbx_strand_id
1 'polypeptide(L)'
;MKDDLADNALDSLRDMGKEALQPMLEDLNKANEAGQEALLDVLANFPGHENVYQLAVRLFEKNPNRRALFASYLAKLGDPRALPVLIAAANEENCRYMDFIELRAAIEELGGEAPEREFYDDPEYEALHPMDDGDDDTNLQ
;
A
#
# COMPACT_ATOMS: atom_id res chain seq x y z
N MET A 1 22.64 -5.00 -23.39
CA MET A 1 23.69 -4.10 -22.89
C MET A 1 23.18 -3.22 -21.78
N LYS A 2 22.27 -2.27 -22.10
CA LYS A 2 21.69 -1.47 -21.04
C LYS A 2 20.96 -2.32 -20.04
N ASP A 3 20.23 -3.32 -20.53
CA ASP A 3 19.48 -4.22 -19.66
C ASP A 3 20.39 -5.00 -18.75
N ASP A 4 21.54 -5.42 -19.30
CA ASP A 4 22.52 -6.15 -18.51
C ASP A 4 23.08 -5.28 -17.39
N LEU A 5 23.33 -4.00 -17.69
CA LEU A 5 23.83 -3.07 -16.68
C LEU A 5 22.79 -2.84 -15.59
N ALA A 6 21.53 -2.69 -15.98
CA ALA A 6 20.45 -2.49 -15.02
C ALA A 6 20.26 -3.74 -14.18
N ASP A 7 20.29 -4.92 -14.78
CA ASP A 7 20.16 -6.17 -14.06
C ASP A 7 21.34 -6.38 -13.10
N ASN A 8 22.54 -6.07 -13.55
CA ASN A 8 23.72 -6.17 -12.71
C ASN A 8 23.64 -5.20 -11.53
N ALA A 9 23.12 -3.98 -11.78
CA ALA A 9 22.97 -3.01 -10.72
C ALA A 9 21.95 -3.49 -9.68
N LEU A 10 20.84 -4.07 -10.14
CA LEU A 10 19.83 -4.61 -9.24
C LEU A 10 20.36 -5.79 -8.44
N ASP A 11 21.10 -6.68 -9.10
CA ASP A 11 21.71 -7.82 -8.41
C ASP A 11 22.74 -7.35 -7.40
N SER A 12 23.53 -6.36 -7.76
CA SER A 12 24.52 -5.78 -6.84
C SER A 12 23.84 -5.17 -5.64
N LEU A 13 22.73 -4.45 -5.88
CA LEU A 13 21.95 -3.86 -4.79
C LEU A 13 21.37 -4.93 -3.89
N ARG A 14 20.89 -6.03 -4.47
CA ARG A 14 20.36 -7.13 -3.67
C ARG A 14 21.45 -7.81 -2.86
N ASP A 15 22.61 -8.01 -3.46
CA ASP A 15 23.74 -8.61 -2.75
C ASP A 15 24.28 -7.71 -1.67
N MET A 16 24.44 -6.43 -2.00
CA MET A 16 24.85 -5.42 -1.03
C MET A 16 23.74 -5.16 -0.01
N GLY A 17 22.49 -5.39 -0.42
CA GLY A 17 21.33 -5.11 0.38
C GLY A 17 21.35 -5.81 1.73
N LYS A 18 21.85 -7.04 1.76
CA LYS A 18 21.91 -7.78 3.01
C LYS A 18 22.82 -7.09 4.01
N GLU A 19 23.89 -6.48 3.54
CA GLU A 19 24.79 -5.72 4.40
C GLU A 19 24.29 -4.30 4.63
N ALA A 20 23.77 -3.67 3.58
CA ALA A 20 23.27 -2.30 3.66
C ALA A 20 21.95 -2.19 4.43
N LEU A 21 21.16 -3.25 4.40
CA LEU A 21 19.86 -3.25 5.09
C LEU A 21 20.02 -3.29 6.60
N GLN A 22 21.06 -3.91 7.10
CA GLN A 22 21.23 -4.07 8.54
C GLN A 22 21.26 -2.72 9.28
N PRO A 23 22.05 -1.73 8.84
CA PRO A 23 21.99 -0.42 9.49
C PRO A 23 20.61 0.22 9.42
N MET A 24 19.92 0.08 8.28
CA MET A 24 18.57 0.63 8.14
C MET A 24 17.58 -0.04 9.08
N LEU A 25 17.69 -1.38 9.21
CA LEU A 25 16.83 -2.12 10.13
C LEU A 25 17.09 -1.71 11.57
N GLU A 26 18.34 -1.44 11.90
CA GLU A 26 18.68 -0.97 13.25
C GLU A 26 18.15 0.43 13.51
N ASP A 27 18.13 1.26 12.48
CA ASP A 27 17.65 2.64 12.62
C ASP A 27 16.14 2.76 12.68
N LEU A 28 15.41 1.71 12.27
CA LEU A 28 13.95 1.75 12.25
C LEU A 28 13.35 2.17 13.58
N ASN A 29 13.86 1.62 14.69
CA ASN A 29 13.32 1.91 16.02
C ASN A 29 13.82 3.22 16.59
N LYS A 30 14.89 3.76 16.02
CA LYS A 30 15.49 5.01 16.52
C LYS A 30 14.99 6.24 15.78
N ALA A 31 14.51 6.05 14.56
CA ALA A 31 14.09 7.15 13.74
C ALA A 31 12.75 7.71 14.20
N ASN A 32 12.53 9.01 13.97
CA ASN A 32 11.21 9.58 14.18
C ASN A 32 10.28 9.09 13.07
N GLU A 33 9.01 9.47 13.13
CA GLU A 33 8.02 8.93 12.19
C GLU A 33 8.35 9.25 10.75
N ALA A 34 8.82 10.47 10.48
CA ALA A 34 9.21 10.84 9.12
C ALA A 34 10.38 9.99 8.63
N GLY A 35 11.37 9.76 9.50
CA GLY A 35 12.48 8.89 9.18
C GLY A 35 12.07 7.44 8.98
N GLN A 36 11.14 6.96 9.79
CA GLN A 36 10.60 5.62 9.64
C GLN A 36 9.90 5.45 8.30
N GLU A 37 9.14 6.46 7.88
CA GLU A 37 8.47 6.43 6.60
C GLU A 37 9.48 6.38 5.46
N ALA A 38 10.53 7.19 5.54
CA ALA A 38 11.58 7.19 4.53
C ALA A 38 12.28 5.85 4.44
N LEU A 39 12.59 5.25 5.60
CA LEU A 39 13.20 3.93 5.63
C LEU A 39 12.26 2.87 5.07
N LEU A 40 10.99 2.97 5.39
CA LEU A 40 9.99 2.04 4.91
C LEU A 40 9.85 2.08 3.39
N ASP A 41 9.96 3.28 2.81
CA ASP A 41 9.90 3.43 1.36
C ASP A 41 10.97 2.59 0.66
N VAL A 42 12.12 2.46 1.27
CA VAL A 42 13.21 1.63 0.75
C VAL A 42 12.99 0.17 1.15
N LEU A 43 12.74 -0.08 2.42
CA LEU A 43 12.71 -1.43 2.97
C LEU A 43 11.51 -2.25 2.51
N ALA A 44 10.45 -1.59 2.06
CA ALA A 44 9.28 -2.30 1.52
C ALA A 44 9.64 -3.10 0.28
N ASN A 45 10.74 -2.78 -0.38
CA ASN A 45 11.20 -3.52 -1.55
C ASN A 45 11.99 -4.78 -1.19
N PHE A 46 12.19 -5.03 0.10
CA PHE A 46 12.98 -6.17 0.59
C PHE A 46 12.16 -6.98 1.59
N PRO A 47 11.24 -7.83 1.08
CA PRO A 47 10.36 -8.61 1.97
C PRO A 47 11.14 -9.61 2.83
N GLY A 48 10.50 -10.07 3.88
CA GLY A 48 11.07 -11.10 4.73
C GLY A 48 11.61 -10.61 6.06
N HIS A 49 11.43 -9.32 6.35
CA HIS A 49 11.88 -8.75 7.63
C HIS A 49 10.67 -8.43 8.49
N GLU A 50 10.54 -9.16 9.58
CA GLU A 50 9.38 -9.03 10.45
C GLU A 50 9.21 -7.62 11.00
N ASN A 51 10.31 -6.98 11.40
CA ASN A 51 10.23 -5.65 11.98
C ASN A 51 9.77 -4.61 10.95
N VAL A 52 10.10 -4.79 9.69
CA VAL A 52 9.62 -3.91 8.61
C VAL A 52 8.11 -4.07 8.45
N TYR A 53 7.64 -5.31 8.42
CA TYR A 53 6.21 -5.59 8.32
C TYR A 53 5.45 -4.98 9.51
N GLN A 54 5.96 -5.19 10.72
CA GLN A 54 5.30 -4.67 11.93
C GLN A 54 5.23 -3.14 11.90
N LEU A 55 6.30 -2.50 11.44
CA LEU A 55 6.29 -1.04 11.32
C LEU A 55 5.27 -0.59 10.29
N ALA A 56 5.21 -1.26 9.15
CA ALA A 56 4.27 -0.89 8.09
C ALA A 56 2.83 -0.97 8.58
N VAL A 57 2.49 -2.04 9.31
CA VAL A 57 1.16 -2.20 9.87
C VAL A 57 0.87 -1.10 10.89
N ARG A 58 1.82 -0.84 11.77
CA ARG A 58 1.62 0.17 12.82
C ARG A 58 1.39 1.55 12.22
N LEU A 59 2.20 1.93 11.23
CA LEU A 59 2.03 3.24 10.60
C LEU A 59 0.75 3.31 9.79
N PHE A 60 0.36 2.20 9.16
CA PHE A 60 -0.91 2.11 8.45
C PHE A 60 -2.07 2.39 9.40
N GLU A 61 -2.07 1.75 10.56
CA GLU A 61 -3.16 1.91 11.52
C GLU A 61 -3.14 3.28 12.20
N LYS A 62 -1.95 3.80 12.43
CA LYS A 62 -1.78 5.07 13.13
C LYS A 62 -2.15 6.28 12.26
N ASN A 63 -2.05 6.14 10.95
CA ASN A 63 -2.22 7.26 10.02
C ASN A 63 -3.38 7.03 9.07
N PRO A 64 -4.63 7.16 9.55
CA PRO A 64 -5.79 6.88 8.69
C PRO A 64 -5.88 7.77 7.46
N ASN A 65 -5.26 8.94 7.50
CA ASN A 65 -5.27 9.84 6.34
C ASN A 65 -4.25 9.45 5.28
N ARG A 66 -3.39 8.47 5.56
CA ARG A 66 -2.33 8.04 4.66
C ARG A 66 -2.41 6.54 4.37
N ARG A 67 -3.60 5.99 4.47
CA ARG A 67 -3.82 4.56 4.27
C ARG A 67 -3.36 4.07 2.90
N ALA A 68 -3.59 4.90 1.86
CA ALA A 68 -3.20 4.53 0.51
C ALA A 68 -1.69 4.28 0.41
N LEU A 69 -0.90 5.17 0.99
CA LEU A 69 0.56 5.03 0.95
C LEU A 69 1.03 3.77 1.67
N PHE A 70 0.57 3.59 2.91
CA PHE A 70 1.04 2.45 3.70
C PHE A 70 0.48 1.13 3.19
N ALA A 71 -0.70 1.16 2.56
CA ALA A 71 -1.25 -0.02 1.90
C ALA A 71 -0.33 -0.47 0.75
N SER A 72 0.23 0.49 0.01
CA SER A 72 1.15 0.15 -1.07
C SER A 72 2.42 -0.52 -0.53
N TYR A 73 2.90 -0.08 0.62
CA TYR A 73 4.05 -0.74 1.24
C TYR A 73 3.73 -2.15 1.69
N LEU A 74 2.55 -2.34 2.28
CA LEU A 74 2.12 -3.67 2.69
C LEU A 74 1.98 -4.62 1.49
N ALA A 75 1.47 -4.10 0.37
CA ALA A 75 1.38 -4.89 -0.85
C ALA A 75 2.75 -5.29 -1.37
N LYS A 76 3.70 -4.36 -1.34
CA LYS A 76 5.07 -4.66 -1.78
C LYS A 76 5.74 -5.71 -0.90
N LEU A 77 5.48 -5.66 0.40
CA LEU A 77 6.03 -6.65 1.33
C LEU A 77 5.45 -8.04 1.10
N GLY A 78 4.26 -8.13 0.52
CA GLY A 78 3.69 -9.39 0.09
C GLY A 78 3.29 -10.34 1.21
N ASP A 79 3.13 -9.85 2.42
CA ASP A 79 2.78 -10.68 3.57
C ASP A 79 1.27 -10.83 3.66
N PRO A 80 0.74 -12.06 3.51
CA PRO A 80 -0.71 -12.26 3.55
C PRO A 80 -1.35 -11.93 4.89
N ARG A 81 -0.57 -11.80 5.96
CA ARG A 81 -1.12 -11.37 7.26
C ARG A 81 -1.68 -9.96 7.19
N ALA A 82 -1.28 -9.17 6.18
CA ALA A 82 -1.82 -7.83 6.00
C ALA A 82 -3.26 -7.85 5.47
N LEU A 83 -3.72 -8.97 4.90
CA LEU A 83 -5.07 -9.03 4.33
C LEU A 83 -6.16 -8.65 5.33
N PRO A 84 -6.24 -9.24 6.54
CA PRO A 84 -7.29 -8.81 7.46
C PRO A 84 -7.17 -7.35 7.87
N VAL A 85 -5.95 -6.82 7.96
CA VAL A 85 -5.73 -5.41 8.28
C VAL A 85 -6.29 -4.52 7.19
N LEU A 86 -5.99 -4.84 5.95
CA LEU A 86 -6.44 -4.05 4.80
C LEU A 86 -7.95 -4.16 4.61
N ILE A 87 -8.50 -5.37 4.77
CA ILE A 87 -9.93 -5.60 4.61
C ILE A 87 -10.70 -4.84 5.68
N ALA A 88 -10.21 -4.85 6.94
CA ALA A 88 -10.86 -4.11 8.01
C ALA A 88 -10.89 -2.62 7.71
N ALA A 89 -9.78 -2.09 7.19
CA ALA A 89 -9.73 -0.67 6.83
C ALA A 89 -10.68 -0.34 5.68
N ALA A 90 -10.79 -1.25 4.70
CA ALA A 90 -11.69 -1.05 3.57
C ALA A 90 -13.16 -1.06 3.99
N ASN A 91 -13.46 -1.69 5.12
CA ASN A 91 -14.82 -1.75 5.65
C ASN A 91 -15.13 -0.63 6.63
N GLU A 92 -14.19 0.22 6.97
CA GLU A 92 -14.44 1.31 7.91
C GLU A 92 -15.47 2.27 7.36
N GLU A 93 -16.33 2.75 8.26
CA GLU A 93 -17.42 3.62 7.88
C GLU A 93 -16.93 4.90 7.21
N ASN A 94 -15.81 5.42 7.71
CA ASN A 94 -15.25 6.67 7.21
C ASN A 94 -14.20 6.46 6.12
N CYS A 95 -14.09 5.25 5.58
CA CYS A 95 -13.17 5.00 4.48
C CYS A 95 -13.64 5.74 3.24
N ARG A 96 -12.77 6.55 2.68
CA ARG A 96 -13.09 7.34 1.50
C ARG A 96 -12.88 6.53 0.24
N TYR A 97 -13.57 6.93 -0.83
CA TYR A 97 -13.54 6.17 -2.06
C TYR A 97 -12.12 6.01 -2.64
N MET A 98 -11.35 7.11 -2.66
CA MET A 98 -9.98 7.03 -3.20
C MET A 98 -9.10 6.09 -2.36
N ASP A 99 -9.27 6.12 -1.06
CA ASP A 99 -8.55 5.19 -0.18
C ASP A 99 -9.00 3.76 -0.43
N PHE A 100 -10.29 3.56 -0.63
CA PHE A 100 -10.83 2.23 -0.89
C PHE A 100 -10.22 1.63 -2.17
N ILE A 101 -10.08 2.44 -3.22
CA ILE A 101 -9.48 1.96 -4.47
C ILE A 101 -8.07 1.43 -4.21
N GLU A 102 -7.28 2.17 -3.44
CA GLU A 102 -5.91 1.76 -3.14
C GLU A 102 -5.88 0.52 -2.24
N LEU A 103 -6.77 0.48 -1.26
CA LEU A 103 -6.89 -0.69 -0.39
C LEU A 103 -7.29 -1.93 -1.19
N ARG A 104 -8.24 -1.77 -2.12
CA ARG A 104 -8.66 -2.87 -2.96
C ARG A 104 -7.50 -3.39 -3.81
N ALA A 105 -6.74 -2.47 -4.39
CA ALA A 105 -5.59 -2.86 -5.21
C ALA A 105 -4.58 -3.66 -4.37
N ALA A 106 -4.30 -3.20 -3.16
CA ALA A 106 -3.36 -3.89 -2.27
C ALA A 106 -3.89 -5.27 -1.87
N ILE A 107 -5.18 -5.36 -1.56
CA ILE A 107 -5.80 -6.63 -1.18
C ILE A 107 -5.69 -7.64 -2.33
N GLU A 108 -6.00 -7.18 -3.54
CA GLU A 108 -5.95 -8.06 -4.70
C GLU A 108 -4.52 -8.47 -5.03
N GLU A 109 -3.59 -7.57 -4.86
CA GLU A 109 -2.18 -7.89 -5.08
C GLU A 109 -1.69 -8.96 -4.12
N LEU A 110 -2.22 -8.98 -2.90
CA LEU A 110 -1.88 -9.99 -1.90
C LEU A 110 -2.70 -11.29 -2.07
N GLY A 111 -3.54 -11.35 -3.08
CA GLY A 111 -4.31 -12.56 -3.38
C GLY A 111 -5.64 -12.67 -2.67
N GLY A 112 -6.11 -11.58 -2.06
CA GLY A 112 -7.38 -11.57 -1.37
C GLY A 112 -8.48 -10.95 -2.21
N GLU A 113 -9.67 -10.87 -1.62
CA GLU A 113 -10.82 -10.23 -2.25
C GLU A 113 -11.25 -9.04 -1.40
N ALA A 114 -11.37 -7.89 -2.03
CA ALA A 114 -11.83 -6.69 -1.36
C ALA A 114 -13.34 -6.77 -1.14
N PRO A 115 -13.83 -6.17 -0.05
CA PRO A 115 -15.27 -6.11 0.15
C PRO A 115 -15.94 -5.23 -0.90
N GLU A 116 -17.19 -5.52 -1.18
CA GLU A 116 -17.98 -4.68 -2.08
C GLU A 116 -18.59 -3.56 -1.26
N ARG A 117 -18.44 -2.33 -1.73
CA ARG A 117 -18.96 -1.15 -1.04
C ARG A 117 -19.53 -0.17 -2.04
N GLU A 118 -20.45 0.62 -1.56
CA GLU A 118 -21.03 1.69 -2.32
C GLU A 118 -20.65 3.03 -1.68
N PHE A 119 -20.46 4.04 -2.51
CA PHE A 119 -19.97 5.34 -2.07
C PHE A 119 -20.85 6.45 -2.58
N TYR A 120 -22.16 6.28 -2.48
CA TYR A 120 -23.12 7.22 -3.05
C TYR A 120 -22.98 8.63 -2.50
N ASP A 121 -22.59 8.74 -1.23
CA ASP A 121 -22.49 10.05 -0.59
C ASP A 121 -21.06 10.58 -0.57
N ASP A 122 -20.15 9.90 -1.24
CA ASP A 122 -18.74 10.30 -1.24
C ASP A 122 -18.49 11.26 -2.40
N PRO A 123 -18.05 12.51 -2.12
CA PRO A 123 -17.78 13.47 -3.20
C PRO A 123 -16.72 12.99 -4.19
N GLU A 124 -15.75 12.22 -3.74
CA GLU A 124 -14.72 11.68 -4.64
C GLU A 124 -15.31 10.67 -5.61
N TYR A 125 -16.22 9.85 -5.12
CA TYR A 125 -16.90 8.89 -5.97
C TYR A 125 -17.74 9.61 -7.02
N GLU A 126 -18.49 10.63 -6.59
CA GLU A 126 -19.36 11.37 -7.49
C GLU A 126 -18.55 12.11 -8.56
N ALA A 127 -17.38 12.62 -8.18
CA ALA A 127 -16.52 13.31 -9.13
C ALA A 127 -16.03 12.38 -10.23
N LEU A 128 -15.75 11.13 -9.88
CA LEU A 128 -15.24 10.14 -10.83
C LEU A 128 -16.36 9.41 -11.57
N HIS A 129 -17.58 9.42 -11.03
CA HIS A 129 -18.75 8.77 -11.63
C HIS A 129 -19.90 9.76 -11.67
N PRO A 130 -19.78 10.84 -12.48
CA PRO A 130 -20.88 11.83 -12.53
C PRO A 130 -22.11 11.16 -13.07
N MET A 131 -23.13 11.50 -12.51
CA MET A 131 -24.39 10.93 -12.81
C MET A 131 -24.76 10.62 -14.17
N ASP A 132 -24.55 10.69 -13.89
CA ASP A 132 -24.97 10.31 -14.38
C ASP A 132 -24.93 9.39 -14.73
N ASP A 133 -24.31 9.29 -14.44
CA ASP A 133 -24.14 8.29 -14.65
C ASP A 133 -25.19 7.61 -15.16
N GLY A 134 -25.63 8.14 -15.45
CA GLY A 134 -26.41 7.64 -15.81
C GLY A 134 -26.81 7.41 -16.50
N ASP A 135 -26.63 7.63 -16.69
CA ASP A 135 -26.99 7.44 -17.18
C ASP A 135 -27.24 7.03 -17.86
N ASP A 136 -26.97 6.95 -17.96
CA ASP A 136 -27.15 6.60 -18.52
C ASP A 136 -27.66 6.15 -19.06
N ASP A 137 -27.79 6.26 -19.06
CA ASP A 137 -28.21 5.86 -19.52
C ASP A 137 -28.60 5.61 -20.28
N THR A 138 -28.47 5.70 -20.29
CA THR A 138 -28.73 5.43 -20.83
C THR A 138 -29.03 4.99 -21.51
N ASN A 139 -28.89 4.97 -21.61
CA ASN A 139 -29.12 4.61 -22.14
C ASN A 139 -29.50 4.14 -22.77
N LEU A 140 -29.45 3.99 -22.85
CA LEU A 140 -29.79 3.57 -23.46
C LEU A 140 -30.34 3.39 -24.14
N GLN A 141 -30.46 3.55 -24.24
CA GLN A 141 -30.96 3.38 -24.92
C GLN A 141 -31.20 3.12 -25.57
#